data_9a9ebf60ef26061ecdf7301c9d8b5a6e
#
_entry.id   9a9ebf60ef26061ecdf7301c9d8b5a6e
#
_cell.length_a   1.000
_cell.length_b   1.000
_cell.length_c   1.000
_cell.angle_alpha   90.00
_cell.angle_beta   90.00
_cell.angle_gamma   90.00
#
_symmetry.space_group_name_H-M   'P 1'
#
loop_
_entity.id
_entity.type
_entity.pdbx_description
1 polymer ?
#
loop_
_entity_poly.entity_id
_entity_poly.type
_entity_poly.pdbx_seq_one_letter_code
_entity_poly.pdbx_strand_id
1 'polypeptide(L)'
;SDFVQIFVVLRKISKEKKVMKQDIQRIMLAAAKPLFLIFILYMLKIVEVGMHWDLSHLGIYPMEKRGVFGILTHPLIHSGFSHLLANTLPLFFLSWCLFYFYRRIAGKIFILIWIGAGLLTFIIGKPGWHIGASGLIYGLAFFLFFSGILRKYVPLIAISLLVTFLYGGIIWHMFPYFSPANMSW
;
A
#
# COMPACT_ATOMS: atom_id res chain seq x y z
N SER A 1 -23.37 -33.40 37.13
CA SER A 1 -23.88 -32.39 38.02
C SER A 1 -23.68 -31.00 37.41
N ASP A 2 -24.63 -30.16 37.51
CA ASP A 2 -24.79 -28.87 36.84
C ASP A 2 -23.65 -27.90 37.11
N PHE A 3 -23.02 -28.00 38.29
CA PHE A 3 -21.87 -27.17 38.67
C PHE A 3 -20.65 -27.36 37.76
N VAL A 4 -20.38 -28.60 37.37
CA VAL A 4 -19.26 -28.91 36.44
C VAL A 4 -19.56 -28.34 35.04
N GLN A 5 -20.81 -28.43 34.59
CA GLN A 5 -21.21 -27.88 33.29
C GLN A 5 -21.08 -26.34 33.27
N ILE A 6 -21.54 -25.67 34.33
CA ILE A 6 -21.42 -24.22 34.47
C ILE A 6 -19.93 -23.79 34.42
N PHE A 7 -19.07 -24.50 35.17
CA PHE A 7 -17.64 -24.20 35.18
C PHE A 7 -16.97 -24.37 33.79
N VAL A 8 -17.35 -25.43 33.07
CA VAL A 8 -16.86 -25.68 31.69
C VAL A 8 -17.30 -24.58 30.76
N VAL A 9 -18.57 -24.14 30.83
CA VAL A 9 -19.10 -23.05 30.00
C VAL A 9 -18.39 -21.73 30.29
N LEU A 10 -18.20 -21.37 31.58
CA LEU A 10 -17.49 -20.13 31.95
C LEU A 10 -16.04 -20.14 31.46
N ARG A 11 -15.36 -21.28 31.55
CA ARG A 11 -13.98 -21.44 31.01
C ARG A 11 -13.94 -21.27 29.50
N LYS A 12 -14.92 -21.81 28.78
CA LYS A 12 -15.03 -21.66 27.32
C LYS A 12 -15.24 -20.19 26.94
N ILE A 13 -16.18 -19.49 27.58
CA ILE A 13 -16.45 -18.07 27.36
C ILE A 13 -15.21 -17.22 27.64
N SER A 14 -14.51 -17.48 28.73
CA SER A 14 -13.26 -16.78 29.07
C SER A 14 -12.18 -16.98 28.01
N LYS A 15 -12.03 -18.21 27.50
CA LYS A 15 -11.08 -18.53 26.42
C LYS A 15 -11.45 -17.83 25.12
N GLU A 16 -12.71 -17.81 24.73
CA GLU A 16 -13.20 -17.12 23.54
C GLU A 16 -12.97 -15.59 23.63
N LYS A 17 -13.27 -14.98 24.77
CA LYS A 17 -12.98 -13.54 25.02
C LYS A 17 -11.49 -13.22 24.90
N LYS A 18 -10.61 -14.09 25.41
CA LYS A 18 -9.16 -13.91 25.31
C LYS A 18 -8.68 -14.00 23.85
N VAL A 19 -9.19 -14.96 23.08
CA VAL A 19 -8.86 -15.12 21.65
C VAL A 19 -9.31 -13.89 20.87
N MET A 20 -10.57 -13.47 21.06
CA MET A 20 -11.12 -12.29 20.41
C MET A 20 -10.31 -11.01 20.71
N LYS A 21 -9.90 -10.79 21.97
CA LYS A 21 -9.05 -9.67 22.35
C LYS A 21 -7.69 -9.71 21.63
N GLN A 22 -7.09 -10.88 21.50
CA GLN A 22 -5.82 -11.05 20.77
C GLN A 22 -5.97 -10.78 19.27
N ASP A 23 -7.07 -11.19 18.66
CA ASP A 23 -7.33 -10.94 17.24
C ASP A 23 -7.57 -9.47 16.95
N ILE A 24 -8.34 -8.77 17.81
CA ILE A 24 -8.51 -7.32 17.73
C ILE A 24 -7.16 -6.60 17.83
N GLN A 25 -6.33 -6.97 18.81
CA GLN A 25 -4.99 -6.38 18.94
C GLN A 25 -4.12 -6.60 17.69
N ARG A 26 -4.19 -7.79 17.09
CA ARG A 26 -3.46 -8.11 15.85
C ARG A 26 -3.92 -7.23 14.68
N ILE A 27 -5.22 -7.05 14.53
CA ILE A 27 -5.83 -6.20 13.50
C ILE A 27 -5.37 -4.76 13.67
N MET A 28 -5.45 -4.22 14.89
CA MET A 28 -5.04 -2.83 15.20
C MET A 28 -3.54 -2.60 14.98
N LEU A 29 -2.69 -3.52 15.45
CA LEU A 29 -1.23 -3.41 15.28
C LEU A 29 -0.82 -3.51 13.80
N ALA A 30 -1.52 -4.33 13.00
CA ALA A 30 -1.28 -4.39 11.57
C ALA A 30 -1.68 -3.10 10.85
N ALA A 31 -2.73 -2.40 11.31
CA ALA A 31 -3.19 -1.14 10.75
C ALA A 31 -2.31 0.06 11.13
N ALA A 32 -1.64 0.02 12.26
CA ALA A 32 -0.86 1.15 12.78
C ALA A 32 0.24 1.62 11.83
N LYS A 33 0.96 0.69 11.19
CA LYS A 33 2.06 1.04 10.26
C LYS A 33 1.58 1.72 8.98
N PRO A 34 0.57 1.19 8.27
CA PRO A 34 -0.02 1.90 7.13
C PRO A 34 -0.60 3.26 7.50
N LEU A 35 -1.29 3.37 8.63
CA LEU A 35 -1.82 4.65 9.10
C LEU A 35 -0.71 5.67 9.37
N PHE A 36 0.38 5.25 9.99
CA PHE A 36 1.54 6.11 10.23
C PHE A 36 2.18 6.58 8.91
N LEU A 37 2.32 5.69 7.92
CA LEU A 37 2.81 6.08 6.60
C LEU A 37 1.88 7.12 5.95
N ILE A 38 0.57 6.86 5.93
CA ILE A 38 -0.42 7.81 5.38
C ILE A 38 -0.34 9.16 6.09
N PHE A 39 -0.22 9.16 7.42
CA PHE A 39 -0.03 10.38 8.18
C PHE A 39 1.20 11.17 7.71
N ILE A 40 2.34 10.50 7.48
CA ILE A 40 3.55 11.13 6.94
C ILE A 40 3.27 11.74 5.55
N LEU A 41 2.58 11.00 4.65
CA LEU A 41 2.26 11.49 3.31
C LEU A 41 1.43 12.78 3.35
N TYR A 42 0.41 12.83 4.21
CA TYR A 42 -0.42 14.04 4.37
C TYR A 42 0.37 15.19 5.00
N MET A 43 1.20 14.92 6.01
CA MET A 43 2.06 15.95 6.62
C MET A 43 3.03 16.54 5.61
N LEU A 44 3.70 15.70 4.80
CA LEU A 44 4.58 16.15 3.73
C LEU A 44 3.83 17.03 2.72
N LYS A 45 2.64 16.62 2.30
CA LYS A 45 1.84 17.40 1.34
C LYS A 45 1.33 18.71 1.92
N ILE A 46 0.96 18.76 3.19
CA ILE A 46 0.55 19.99 3.86
C ILE A 46 1.74 20.97 3.95
N VAL A 47 2.92 20.49 4.32
CA VAL A 47 4.14 21.30 4.39
C VAL A 47 4.52 21.82 2.99
N GLU A 48 4.53 20.97 1.97
CA GLU A 48 4.83 21.31 0.59
C GLU A 48 3.94 22.47 0.10
N VAL A 49 2.61 22.34 0.30
CA VAL A 49 1.64 23.38 -0.11
C VAL A 49 1.79 24.64 0.75
N GLY A 50 1.95 24.52 2.05
CA GLY A 50 2.07 25.66 2.96
C GLY A 50 3.35 26.48 2.74
N MET A 51 4.43 25.83 2.32
CA MET A 51 5.72 26.49 2.02
C MET A 51 5.84 26.89 0.53
N HIS A 52 4.84 26.60 -0.29
CA HIS A 52 4.88 26.80 -1.75
C HIS A 52 6.10 26.12 -2.43
N TRP A 53 6.50 24.95 -1.93
CA TRP A 53 7.59 24.18 -2.50
C TRP A 53 7.10 23.29 -3.65
N ASP A 54 7.99 23.02 -4.60
CA ASP A 54 7.80 21.97 -5.60
C ASP A 54 8.78 20.83 -5.29
N LEU A 55 8.24 19.73 -4.76
CA LEU A 55 9.01 18.53 -4.42
C LEU A 55 9.06 17.52 -5.58
N SER A 56 8.51 17.82 -6.74
CA SER A 56 8.48 16.90 -7.89
C SER A 56 9.87 16.43 -8.32
N HIS A 57 10.90 17.28 -8.14
CA HIS A 57 12.31 16.95 -8.42
C HIS A 57 12.89 15.85 -7.51
N LEU A 58 12.21 15.50 -6.40
CA LEU A 58 12.56 14.36 -5.56
C LEU A 58 11.92 13.05 -6.06
N GLY A 59 11.17 13.08 -7.16
CA GLY A 59 10.66 11.91 -7.86
C GLY A 59 11.73 11.16 -8.65
N ILE A 60 11.33 10.09 -9.31
CA ILE A 60 12.19 9.34 -10.22
C ILE A 60 12.22 10.05 -11.57
N TYR A 61 13.41 10.30 -12.09
CA TYR A 61 13.59 10.62 -13.51
C TYR A 61 14.35 9.47 -14.16
N PRO A 62 13.69 8.70 -15.07
CA PRO A 62 14.24 7.48 -15.61
C PRO A 62 15.59 7.67 -16.30
N MET A 63 16.53 6.75 -16.06
CA MET A 63 17.85 6.68 -16.67
C MET A 63 18.75 7.92 -16.47
N GLU A 64 18.36 8.88 -15.63
CA GLU A 64 19.15 10.06 -15.34
C GLU A 64 19.62 10.12 -13.87
N LYS A 65 20.84 10.59 -13.63
CA LYS A 65 21.43 10.70 -12.28
C LYS A 65 20.56 11.51 -11.31
N ARG A 66 19.88 12.55 -11.82
CA ARG A 66 18.98 13.40 -11.00
C ARG A 66 17.78 12.66 -10.45
N GLY A 67 17.37 11.54 -11.08
CA GLY A 67 16.23 10.74 -10.65
C GLY A 67 16.57 9.56 -9.74
N VAL A 68 17.85 9.28 -9.49
CA VAL A 68 18.29 8.11 -8.69
C VAL A 68 17.77 8.18 -7.26
N PHE A 69 17.81 9.36 -6.64
CA PHE A 69 17.30 9.55 -5.28
C PHE A 69 15.79 9.31 -5.19
N GLY A 70 15.07 9.58 -6.28
CA GLY A 70 13.64 9.33 -6.40
C GLY A 70 13.25 7.85 -6.21
N ILE A 71 14.16 6.89 -6.41
CA ILE A 71 13.90 5.47 -6.12
C ILE A 71 13.44 5.28 -4.67
N LEU A 72 13.96 6.09 -3.75
CA LEU A 72 13.59 6.04 -2.34
C LEU A 72 12.45 6.99 -1.98
N THR A 73 12.32 8.11 -2.67
CA THR A 73 11.43 9.21 -2.25
C THR A 73 10.13 9.30 -3.05
N HIS A 74 10.05 8.73 -4.27
CA HIS A 74 8.89 8.86 -5.14
C HIS A 74 7.54 8.52 -4.49
N PRO A 75 7.39 7.50 -3.61
CA PRO A 75 6.08 7.20 -3.05
C PRO A 75 5.63 8.22 -2.00
N LEU A 76 6.55 9.07 -1.54
CA LEU A 76 6.25 10.11 -0.56
C LEU A 76 5.73 11.40 -1.20
N ILE A 77 6.02 11.62 -2.49
CA ILE A 77 5.70 12.86 -3.20
C ILE A 77 4.45 12.67 -4.03
N HIS A 78 3.54 13.63 -4.01
CA HIS A 78 2.29 13.59 -4.78
C HIS A 78 2.05 14.93 -5.48
N SER A 79 1.48 14.91 -6.69
CA SER A 79 1.19 16.12 -7.48
C SER A 79 0.15 17.03 -6.82
N GLY A 80 -0.80 16.46 -6.07
CA GLY A 80 -1.83 17.20 -5.37
C GLY A 80 -2.61 16.34 -4.38
N PHE A 81 -3.52 16.97 -3.61
CA PHE A 81 -4.36 16.25 -2.63
C PHE A 81 -5.28 15.22 -3.29
N SER A 82 -5.79 15.45 -4.50
CA SER A 82 -6.62 14.47 -5.22
C SER A 82 -5.83 13.19 -5.55
N HIS A 83 -4.59 13.33 -6.01
CA HIS A 83 -3.70 12.20 -6.27
C HIS A 83 -3.35 11.45 -4.98
N LEU A 84 -3.03 12.18 -3.89
CA LEU A 84 -2.77 11.59 -2.59
C LEU A 84 -3.99 10.82 -2.06
N LEU A 85 -5.19 11.42 -2.16
CA LEU A 85 -6.44 10.78 -1.71
C LEU A 85 -6.73 9.51 -2.51
N ALA A 86 -6.53 9.53 -3.83
CA ALA A 86 -6.69 8.36 -4.69
C ALA A 86 -5.78 7.19 -4.27
N ASN A 87 -4.56 7.49 -3.83
CA ASN A 87 -3.62 6.48 -3.33
C ASN A 87 -3.90 6.01 -1.89
N THR A 88 -4.61 6.80 -1.07
CA THR A 88 -4.76 6.55 0.37
C THR A 88 -5.43 5.22 0.68
N LEU A 89 -6.62 4.97 0.12
CA LEU A 89 -7.38 3.74 0.42
C LEU A 89 -6.66 2.48 -0.07
N PRO A 90 -6.21 2.38 -1.35
CA PRO A 90 -5.52 1.18 -1.81
C PRO A 90 -4.20 0.93 -1.06
N LEU A 91 -3.43 1.98 -0.78
CA LEU A 91 -2.20 1.87 0.00
C LEU A 91 -2.49 1.35 1.41
N PHE A 92 -3.52 1.91 2.07
CA PHE A 92 -3.94 1.46 3.40
C PHE A 92 -4.31 -0.02 3.42
N PHE A 93 -5.28 -0.42 2.60
CA PHE A 93 -5.83 -1.77 2.65
C PHE A 93 -4.80 -2.84 2.25
N LEU A 94 -4.03 -2.62 1.18
CA LEU A 94 -3.02 -3.58 0.74
C LEU A 94 -1.88 -3.70 1.75
N SER A 95 -1.39 -2.57 2.30
CA SER A 95 -0.37 -2.60 3.34
C SER A 95 -0.89 -3.25 4.62
N TRP A 96 -2.12 -2.95 5.03
CA TRP A 96 -2.76 -3.58 6.18
C TRP A 96 -2.84 -5.10 6.01
N CYS A 97 -3.30 -5.58 4.85
CA CYS A 97 -3.29 -7.02 4.53
C CYS A 97 -1.88 -7.61 4.62
N LEU A 98 -0.89 -6.93 4.04
CA LEU A 98 0.50 -7.37 4.13
C LEU A 98 0.94 -7.52 5.59
N PHE A 99 0.76 -6.49 6.42
CA PHE A 99 1.17 -6.52 7.83
C PHE A 99 0.35 -7.49 8.69
N TYR A 100 -0.88 -7.75 8.32
CA TYR A 100 -1.73 -8.73 9.01
C TYR A 100 -1.32 -10.18 8.69
N PHE A 101 -1.17 -10.52 7.40
CA PHE A 101 -0.92 -11.90 6.97
C PHE A 101 0.55 -12.31 7.01
N TYR A 102 1.49 -11.37 6.87
CA TYR A 102 2.93 -11.64 6.77
C TYR A 102 3.77 -11.10 7.93
N ARG A 103 3.19 -10.84 9.07
CA ARG A 103 3.70 -10.20 10.30
C ARG A 103 5.23 -10.17 10.46
N ARG A 104 5.92 -11.32 10.37
CA ARG A 104 7.37 -11.44 10.62
C ARG A 104 8.22 -10.84 9.49
N ILE A 105 7.74 -10.91 8.27
CA ILE A 105 8.49 -10.54 7.06
C ILE A 105 7.87 -9.36 6.31
N ALA A 106 6.70 -8.88 6.75
CA ALA A 106 5.95 -7.81 6.09
C ALA A 106 6.79 -6.55 5.83
N GLY A 107 7.60 -6.12 6.81
CA GLY A 107 8.47 -4.94 6.64
C GLY A 107 9.53 -5.14 5.55
N LYS A 108 10.13 -6.35 5.49
CA LYS A 108 11.11 -6.67 4.45
C LYS A 108 10.46 -6.69 3.07
N ILE A 109 9.28 -7.32 2.94
CA ILE A 109 8.51 -7.37 1.69
C ILE A 109 8.10 -5.96 1.27
N PHE A 110 7.60 -5.14 2.20
CA PHE A 110 7.18 -3.77 1.92
C PHE A 110 8.33 -2.93 1.35
N ILE A 111 9.50 -2.96 1.98
CA ILE A 111 10.69 -2.25 1.51
C ILE A 111 11.19 -2.81 0.18
N LEU A 112 11.15 -4.14 0.00
CA LEU A 112 11.54 -4.76 -1.27
C LEU A 112 10.65 -4.31 -2.43
N ILE A 113 9.33 -4.25 -2.21
CA ILE A 113 8.37 -3.75 -3.20
C ILE A 113 8.58 -2.27 -3.45
N TRP A 114 8.79 -1.45 -2.42
CA TRP A 114 9.06 -0.02 -2.53
C TRP A 114 10.27 0.25 -3.44
N ILE A 115 11.41 -0.34 -3.09
CA ILE A 115 12.65 -0.18 -3.85
C ILE A 115 12.52 -0.80 -5.24
N GLY A 116 11.92 -2.00 -5.34
CA GLY A 116 11.73 -2.70 -6.60
C GLY A 116 10.85 -1.93 -7.60
N ALA A 117 9.76 -1.33 -7.13
CA ALA A 117 8.92 -0.47 -7.95
C ALA A 117 9.67 0.77 -8.42
N GLY A 118 10.45 1.40 -7.53
CA GLY A 118 11.28 2.54 -7.88
C GLY A 118 12.37 2.21 -8.89
N LEU A 119 13.09 1.09 -8.70
CA LEU A 119 14.10 0.60 -9.64
C LEU A 119 13.49 0.26 -11.01
N LEU A 120 12.35 -0.43 -11.03
CA LEU A 120 11.66 -0.75 -12.26
C LEU A 120 11.27 0.52 -13.02
N THR A 121 10.67 1.48 -12.33
CA THR A 121 10.32 2.79 -12.91
C THR A 121 11.56 3.53 -13.41
N PHE A 122 12.67 3.48 -12.68
CA PHE A 122 13.92 4.10 -13.10
C PHE A 122 14.49 3.50 -14.39
N ILE A 123 14.39 2.17 -14.56
CA ILE A 123 14.95 1.46 -15.72
C ILE A 123 14.05 1.57 -16.96
N ILE A 124 12.73 1.40 -16.81
CA ILE A 124 11.82 1.28 -17.95
C ILE A 124 10.79 2.41 -18.06
N GLY A 125 10.83 3.38 -17.12
CA GLY A 125 9.92 4.53 -17.15
C GLY A 125 10.15 5.42 -18.38
N LYS A 126 9.12 6.18 -18.75
CA LYS A 126 9.25 7.21 -19.78
C LYS A 126 9.97 8.44 -19.23
N PRO A 127 10.62 9.26 -20.08
CA PRO A 127 11.18 10.53 -19.65
C PRO A 127 10.13 11.42 -18.98
N GLY A 128 10.42 11.87 -17.76
CA GLY A 128 9.52 12.67 -16.93
C GLY A 128 9.70 12.36 -15.44
N TRP A 129 9.19 13.23 -14.58
CA TRP A 129 9.20 13.02 -13.15
C TRP A 129 8.08 12.07 -12.73
N HIS A 130 8.46 10.91 -12.19
CA HIS A 130 7.51 9.93 -11.65
C HIS A 130 7.44 10.08 -10.13
N ILE A 131 6.26 10.41 -9.64
CA ILE A 131 5.92 10.63 -8.23
C ILE A 131 4.65 9.88 -7.86
N GLY A 132 4.46 9.62 -6.56
CA GLY A 132 3.28 8.95 -6.02
C GLY A 132 3.51 7.50 -5.60
N ALA A 133 2.61 7.03 -4.75
CA ALA A 133 2.66 5.68 -4.20
C ALA A 133 2.10 4.59 -5.14
N SER A 134 1.67 4.93 -6.36
CA SER A 134 1.00 4.01 -7.27
C SER A 134 1.85 2.77 -7.61
N GLY A 135 3.14 2.94 -7.87
CA GLY A 135 4.05 1.81 -8.11
C GLY A 135 4.13 0.83 -6.93
N LEU A 136 4.16 1.36 -5.71
CA LEU A 136 4.12 0.57 -4.48
C LEU A 136 2.77 -0.16 -4.33
N ILE A 137 1.64 0.51 -4.62
CA ILE A 137 0.29 -0.06 -4.57
C ILE A 137 0.19 -1.24 -5.52
N TYR A 138 0.64 -1.10 -6.78
CA TYR A 138 0.63 -2.20 -7.74
C TYR A 138 1.53 -3.36 -7.33
N GLY A 139 2.73 -3.06 -6.84
CA GLY A 139 3.63 -4.08 -6.33
C GLY A 139 3.01 -4.87 -5.15
N LEU A 140 2.32 -4.18 -4.23
CA LEU A 140 1.60 -4.81 -3.13
C LEU A 140 0.43 -5.67 -3.63
N ALA A 141 -0.39 -5.16 -4.55
CA ALA A 141 -1.51 -5.90 -5.13
C ALA A 141 -1.03 -7.17 -5.83
N PHE A 142 0.01 -7.05 -6.66
CA PHE A 142 0.63 -8.17 -7.36
C PHE A 142 1.18 -9.22 -6.38
N PHE A 143 1.94 -8.79 -5.37
CA PHE A 143 2.48 -9.69 -4.36
C PHE A 143 1.38 -10.46 -3.61
N LEU A 144 0.34 -9.76 -3.14
CA LEU A 144 -0.75 -10.37 -2.39
C LEU A 144 -1.56 -11.34 -3.27
N PHE A 145 -1.79 -10.98 -4.53
CA PHE A 145 -2.49 -11.83 -5.52
C PHE A 145 -1.74 -13.14 -5.75
N PHE A 146 -0.48 -13.07 -6.17
CA PHE A 146 0.32 -14.27 -6.46
C PHE A 146 0.57 -15.10 -5.21
N SER A 147 0.82 -14.46 -4.09
CA SER A 147 0.97 -15.16 -2.82
C SER A 147 -0.33 -15.82 -2.36
N GLY A 148 -1.47 -15.21 -2.64
CA GLY A 148 -2.79 -15.81 -2.43
C GLY A 148 -3.00 -17.07 -3.27
N ILE A 149 -2.63 -17.03 -4.56
CA ILE A 149 -2.67 -18.20 -5.45
C ILE A 149 -1.77 -19.32 -4.92
N LEU A 150 -0.50 -19.02 -4.63
CA LEU A 150 0.47 -20.00 -4.17
C LEU A 150 0.05 -20.66 -2.85
N ARG A 151 -0.60 -19.90 -1.96
CA ARG A 151 -1.12 -20.40 -0.68
C ARG A 151 -2.52 -20.99 -0.78
N LYS A 152 -3.17 -20.93 -1.95
CA LYS A 152 -4.57 -21.31 -2.14
C LYS A 152 -5.51 -20.58 -1.16
N TYR A 153 -5.22 -19.32 -0.85
CA TYR A 153 -5.94 -18.52 0.13
C TYR A 153 -6.80 -17.46 -0.57
N VAL A 154 -8.05 -17.81 -0.82
CA VAL A 154 -9.02 -17.01 -1.58
C VAL A 154 -9.17 -15.55 -1.08
N PRO A 155 -9.18 -15.24 0.23
CA PRO A 155 -9.32 -13.85 0.68
C PRO A 155 -8.21 -12.91 0.17
N LEU A 156 -6.96 -13.36 0.07
CA LEU A 156 -5.87 -12.53 -0.48
C LEU A 156 -6.06 -12.27 -1.97
N ILE A 157 -6.50 -13.29 -2.71
CA ILE A 157 -6.81 -13.16 -4.15
C ILE A 157 -7.93 -12.16 -4.33
N ALA A 158 -9.02 -12.32 -3.59
CA ALA A 158 -10.21 -11.47 -3.70
C ALA A 158 -9.91 -9.99 -3.37
N ILE A 159 -9.18 -9.72 -2.28
CA ILE A 159 -8.83 -8.36 -1.88
C ILE A 159 -7.94 -7.69 -2.93
N SER A 160 -6.91 -8.40 -3.42
CA SER A 160 -6.00 -7.83 -4.42
C SER A 160 -6.70 -7.57 -5.75
N LEU A 161 -7.59 -8.46 -6.21
CA LEU A 161 -8.41 -8.25 -7.41
C LEU A 161 -9.39 -7.10 -7.21
N LEU A 162 -10.08 -7.03 -6.06
CA LEU A 162 -11.00 -5.94 -5.75
C LEU A 162 -10.31 -4.59 -5.80
N VAL A 163 -9.15 -4.46 -5.15
CA VAL A 163 -8.37 -3.20 -5.17
C VAL A 163 -7.89 -2.90 -6.60
N THR A 164 -7.38 -3.88 -7.33
CA THR A 164 -6.96 -3.70 -8.72
C THR A 164 -8.12 -3.28 -9.62
N PHE A 165 -9.31 -3.83 -9.43
CA PHE A 165 -10.51 -3.48 -10.19
C PHE A 165 -10.99 -2.06 -9.87
N LEU A 166 -11.10 -1.72 -8.59
CA LEU A 166 -11.57 -0.39 -8.16
C LEU A 166 -10.61 0.75 -8.55
N TYR A 167 -9.31 0.46 -8.54
CA TYR A 167 -8.26 1.46 -8.81
C TYR A 167 -7.54 1.23 -10.14
N GLY A 168 -7.96 0.21 -10.91
CA GLY A 168 -7.36 -0.16 -12.19
C GLY A 168 -7.51 0.90 -13.28
N GLY A 169 -8.48 1.80 -13.16
CA GLY A 169 -8.59 2.98 -14.02
C GLY A 169 -7.31 3.84 -14.03
N ILE A 170 -6.59 3.88 -12.90
CA ILE A 170 -5.29 4.55 -12.80
C ILE A 170 -4.23 3.82 -13.62
N ILE A 171 -4.33 2.48 -13.76
CA ILE A 171 -3.40 1.65 -14.55
C ILE A 171 -3.53 1.98 -16.04
N TRP A 172 -4.75 2.13 -16.55
CA TRP A 172 -4.99 2.43 -17.98
C TRP A 172 -4.35 3.76 -18.39
N HIS A 173 -4.29 4.73 -17.49
CA HIS A 173 -3.62 5.99 -17.75
C HIS A 173 -2.08 5.91 -17.75
N MET A 174 -1.51 4.83 -17.19
CA MET A 174 -0.05 4.59 -17.24
C MET A 174 0.40 3.92 -18.55
N PHE A 175 -0.53 3.26 -19.29
CA PHE A 175 -0.22 2.66 -20.59
C PHE A 175 -0.57 3.60 -21.74
N PRO A 176 0.44 4.15 -22.44
CA PRO A 176 0.25 5.19 -23.46
C PRO A 176 -0.52 4.74 -24.72
N TYR A 177 -0.66 3.43 -24.90
CA TYR A 177 -1.40 2.87 -26.05
C TYR A 177 -2.92 3.03 -25.93
N PHE A 178 -3.44 3.35 -24.76
CA PHE A 178 -4.88 3.45 -24.47
C PHE A 178 -5.32 4.87 -24.07
N SER A 179 -4.39 5.82 -24.03
CA SER A 179 -4.74 7.22 -23.75
C SER A 179 -5.15 7.93 -25.05
N PRO A 180 -6.37 8.51 -25.16
CA PRO A 180 -6.73 9.32 -26.31
C PRO A 180 -5.73 10.47 -26.47
N ALA A 181 -5.32 10.73 -27.72
CA ALA A 181 -4.25 11.68 -28.06
C ALA A 181 -4.48 13.15 -27.64
N ASN A 182 -5.60 13.48 -26.97
CA ASN A 182 -6.06 14.85 -26.70
C ASN A 182 -6.19 15.20 -25.21
N MET A 183 -5.62 14.43 -24.28
CA MET A 183 -5.56 14.88 -22.89
C MET A 183 -4.15 15.34 -22.55
N SER A 184 -3.96 16.67 -22.61
CA SER A 184 -2.84 17.37 -21.99
C SER A 184 -3.01 17.32 -20.47
N TRP A 185 -1.99 16.83 -19.79
CA TRP A 185 -1.86 16.81 -18.33
C TRP A 185 -1.19 18.08 -17.85
#